data_9885d98299c58d439bf2c71200a8ceb0
#
_entry.id   9885d98299c58d439bf2c71200a8ceb0
#
_cell.length_a   1.000
_cell.length_b   1.000
_cell.length_c   1.000
_cell.angle_alpha   90.00
_cell.angle_beta   90.00
_cell.angle_gamma   90.00
#
_symmetry.space_group_name_H-M   'P 1'
#
loop_
_entity.id
_entity.type
_entity.pdbx_description
1 polymer ?
#
loop_
_entity_poly.entity_id
_entity_poly.type
_entity_poly.pdbx_seq_one_letter_code
_entity_poly.pdbx_strand_id
1 'polypeptide(L)'
;FFIYNLKMLYLSAAITLLSILVLGSFSKLYNKYIFLLLSLSNLLILGVYCFFNYLSGNGFNEAILFHLIHGINGFGVNEYVLPGLILFLYFLSCIAITLFLNKRIYIDTKKNLVSDIIILFITCLALLFNPLLNDIKSIFFSSSTDSYSEMNDFYNKPITFTKKPDSIIFLYLEQLERTYLDETIFPNLTPNLKRLEKKAISFTNISSPLATN
;
A
#
# COMPACT_ATOMS: atom_id res chain seq x y z
N PHE A 1 1.36 7.72 9.81
CA PHE A 1 1.39 7.30 8.40
C PHE A 1 0.01 6.84 7.92
N PHE A 2 -0.63 5.86 8.58
CA PHE A 2 -1.95 5.33 8.22
C PHE A 2 -3.03 6.42 8.10
N ILE A 3 -3.15 7.31 9.10
CA ILE A 3 -4.13 8.41 9.12
C ILE A 3 -3.87 9.40 7.97
N TYR A 4 -2.61 9.64 7.62
CA TYR A 4 -2.24 10.51 6.51
C TYR A 4 -2.69 9.90 5.17
N ASN A 5 -2.40 8.65 4.92
CA ASN A 5 -2.80 7.95 3.71
C ASN A 5 -4.32 7.86 3.55
N LEU A 6 -5.05 7.67 4.65
CA LEU A 6 -6.51 7.67 4.65
C LEU A 6 -7.08 9.04 4.28
N LYS A 7 -6.52 10.14 4.82
CA LYS A 7 -6.92 11.51 4.45
C LYS A 7 -6.64 11.79 2.97
N MET A 8 -5.48 11.38 2.46
CA MET A 8 -5.12 11.53 1.06
C MET A 8 -6.02 10.71 0.14
N LEU A 9 -6.41 9.50 0.55
CA LEU A 9 -7.37 8.67 -0.17
C LEU A 9 -8.74 9.36 -0.31
N TYR A 10 -9.30 9.87 0.79
CA TYR A 10 -10.58 10.59 0.75
C TYR A 10 -10.51 11.85 -0.11
N LEU A 11 -9.42 12.60 -0.01
CA LEU A 11 -9.20 13.80 -0.82
C LEU A 11 -9.11 13.43 -2.31
N SER A 12 -8.32 12.42 -2.67
CA SER A 12 -8.22 11.93 -4.05
C SER A 12 -9.56 11.44 -4.59
N ALA A 13 -10.31 10.68 -3.79
CA ALA A 13 -11.65 10.22 -4.17
C ALA A 13 -12.62 11.40 -4.40
N ALA A 14 -12.62 12.39 -3.50
CA ALA A 14 -13.47 13.57 -3.63
C ALA A 14 -13.12 14.40 -4.88
N ILE A 15 -11.83 14.62 -5.16
CA ILE A 15 -11.39 15.36 -6.35
C ILE A 15 -11.70 14.55 -7.63
N THR A 16 -11.56 13.22 -7.60
CA THR A 16 -11.92 12.36 -8.73
C THR A 16 -13.43 12.42 -9.02
N LEU A 17 -14.27 12.35 -8.00
CA LEU A 17 -15.71 12.52 -8.15
C LEU A 17 -16.06 13.91 -8.69
N LEU A 18 -15.42 14.95 -8.16
CA LEU A 18 -15.59 16.32 -8.65
C LEU A 18 -15.20 16.43 -10.13
N SER A 19 -14.09 15.84 -10.55
CA SER A 19 -13.64 15.84 -11.95
C SER A 19 -14.66 15.20 -12.88
N ILE A 20 -15.28 14.09 -12.45
CA ILE A 20 -16.33 13.38 -13.22
C ILE A 20 -17.60 14.23 -13.30
N LEU A 21 -18.04 14.86 -12.21
CA LEU A 21 -19.20 15.73 -12.18
C LEU A 21 -19.01 16.96 -13.08
N VAL A 22 -17.84 17.59 -13.00
CA VAL A 22 -17.47 18.71 -13.85
C VAL A 22 -17.45 18.27 -15.30
N LEU A 23 -16.77 17.17 -15.64
CA LEU A 23 -16.75 16.63 -17.00
C LEU A 23 -18.16 16.32 -17.52
N GLY A 24 -19.00 15.73 -16.68
CA GLY A 24 -20.40 15.41 -17.01
C GLY A 24 -21.30 16.63 -17.19
N SER A 25 -20.91 17.79 -16.67
CA SER A 25 -21.64 19.07 -16.84
C SER A 25 -21.40 19.71 -18.20
N PHE A 26 -20.30 19.39 -18.86
CA PHE A 26 -20.00 19.87 -20.19
C PHE A 26 -20.65 18.97 -21.26
N SER A 27 -21.37 19.62 -22.18
CA SER A 27 -21.96 18.93 -23.34
C SER A 27 -21.02 18.85 -24.54
N LYS A 28 -20.00 19.72 -24.59
CA LYS A 28 -19.07 19.85 -25.71
C LYS A 28 -17.66 20.12 -25.21
N LEU A 29 -16.69 19.35 -25.69
CA LEU A 29 -15.26 19.47 -25.37
C LEU A 29 -14.41 19.30 -26.62
N TYR A 30 -13.35 20.09 -26.75
CA TYR A 30 -12.41 19.97 -27.87
C TYR A 30 -11.59 18.66 -27.77
N ASN A 31 -11.07 18.35 -26.58
CA ASN A 31 -10.24 17.17 -26.30
C ASN A 31 -10.98 16.06 -25.53
N LYS A 32 -12.21 15.77 -25.89
CA LYS A 32 -13.10 14.82 -25.20
C LYS A 32 -12.39 13.50 -24.84
N TYR A 33 -11.66 12.89 -25.76
CA TYR A 33 -11.05 11.58 -25.52
C TYR A 33 -9.92 11.62 -24.50
N ILE A 34 -9.13 12.71 -24.49
CA ILE A 34 -8.06 12.90 -23.49
C ILE A 34 -8.67 12.99 -22.09
N PHE A 35 -9.73 13.76 -21.92
CA PHE A 35 -10.39 13.92 -20.61
C PHE A 35 -11.07 12.63 -20.15
N LEU A 36 -11.70 11.89 -21.04
CA LEU A 36 -12.27 10.57 -20.73
C LEU A 36 -11.18 9.59 -20.31
N LEU A 37 -10.05 9.57 -21.01
CA LEU A 37 -8.92 8.71 -20.67
C LEU A 37 -8.34 9.07 -19.29
N LEU A 38 -8.12 10.35 -19.02
CA LEU A 38 -7.62 10.84 -17.73
C LEU A 38 -8.59 10.51 -16.59
N SER A 39 -9.90 10.70 -16.78
CA SER A 39 -10.90 10.35 -15.77
C SER A 39 -10.95 8.85 -15.52
N LEU A 40 -10.87 8.03 -16.56
CA LEU A 40 -10.81 6.57 -16.43
C LEU A 40 -9.55 6.15 -15.69
N SER A 41 -8.38 6.69 -16.03
CA SER A 41 -7.12 6.36 -15.34
C SER A 41 -7.17 6.73 -13.87
N ASN A 42 -7.71 7.89 -13.49
CA ASN A 42 -7.91 8.28 -12.10
C ASN A 42 -8.78 7.29 -11.33
N LEU A 43 -9.90 6.87 -11.93
CA LEU A 43 -10.80 5.88 -11.32
C LEU A 43 -10.09 4.55 -11.13
N LEU A 44 -9.40 4.05 -12.15
CA LEU A 44 -8.70 2.76 -12.08
C LEU A 44 -7.61 2.77 -11.02
N ILE A 45 -6.77 3.82 -10.97
CA ILE A 45 -5.70 3.96 -9.98
C ILE A 45 -6.27 4.03 -8.56
N LEU A 46 -7.38 4.73 -8.36
CA LEU A 46 -8.05 4.81 -7.07
C LEU A 46 -8.53 3.42 -6.60
N GLY A 47 -9.15 2.64 -7.50
CA GLY A 47 -9.62 1.29 -7.18
C GLY A 47 -8.47 0.32 -6.86
N VAL A 48 -7.39 0.39 -7.62
CA VAL A 48 -6.17 -0.40 -7.37
C VAL A 48 -5.58 -0.07 -6.01
N TYR A 49 -5.49 1.22 -5.66
CA TYR A 49 -5.03 1.62 -4.33
C TYR A 49 -5.93 1.09 -3.22
N CYS A 50 -7.25 1.23 -3.35
CA CYS A 50 -8.21 0.70 -2.37
C CYS A 50 -8.04 -0.82 -2.18
N PHE A 51 -7.81 -1.55 -3.26
CA PHE A 51 -7.60 -2.99 -3.22
C PHE A 51 -6.29 -3.33 -2.47
N PHE A 52 -5.18 -2.69 -2.79
CA PHE A 52 -3.92 -2.92 -2.08
C PHE A 52 -4.00 -2.51 -0.61
N ASN A 53 -4.67 -1.39 -0.31
CA ASN A 53 -4.88 -0.97 1.07
C ASN A 53 -5.75 -1.95 1.86
N TYR A 54 -6.74 -2.58 1.21
CA TYR A 54 -7.53 -3.64 1.84
C TYR A 54 -6.69 -4.88 2.17
N LEU A 55 -5.79 -5.28 1.25
CA LEU A 55 -4.95 -6.47 1.42
C LEU A 55 -3.85 -6.29 2.47
N SER A 56 -3.22 -5.11 2.50
CA SER A 56 -2.02 -4.87 3.33
C SER A 56 -2.30 -4.07 4.60
N GLY A 57 -3.43 -3.36 4.66
CA GLY A 57 -3.71 -2.36 5.68
C GLY A 57 -2.91 -1.05 5.54
N ASN A 58 -1.86 -1.02 4.71
CA ASN A 58 -0.90 0.10 4.59
C ASN A 58 -0.65 0.55 3.14
N GLY A 59 -1.64 0.42 2.24
CA GLY A 59 -1.51 0.79 0.84
C GLY A 59 -0.60 -0.14 0.04
N PHE A 60 0.10 0.41 -0.96
CA PHE A 60 1.05 -0.35 -1.77
C PHE A 60 2.42 -0.33 -1.10
N ASN A 61 2.91 -1.50 -0.68
CA ASN A 61 4.16 -1.64 0.08
C ASN A 61 5.07 -2.74 -0.52
N GLU A 62 6.27 -2.87 0.05
CA GLU A 62 7.26 -3.85 -0.40
C GLU A 62 6.77 -5.30 -0.32
N ALA A 63 5.91 -5.63 0.65
CA ALA A 63 5.35 -6.98 0.78
C ALA A 63 4.43 -7.30 -0.40
N ILE A 64 3.56 -6.36 -0.80
CA ILE A 64 2.72 -6.51 -1.99
C ILE A 64 3.59 -6.65 -3.24
N LEU A 65 4.62 -5.79 -3.38
CA LEU A 65 5.55 -5.87 -4.51
C LEU A 65 6.25 -7.23 -4.57
N PHE A 66 6.70 -7.74 -3.43
CA PHE A 66 7.30 -9.08 -3.32
C PHE A 66 6.35 -10.17 -3.83
N HIS A 67 5.09 -10.16 -3.39
CA HIS A 67 4.10 -11.14 -3.82
C HIS A 67 3.73 -11.03 -5.29
N LEU A 68 3.69 -9.81 -5.84
CA LEU A 68 3.48 -9.61 -7.28
C LEU A 68 4.62 -10.18 -8.14
N ILE A 69 5.86 -10.10 -7.64
CA ILE A 69 7.05 -10.58 -8.38
C ILE A 69 7.21 -12.10 -8.22
N HIS A 70 7.04 -12.63 -7.01
CA HIS A 70 7.36 -14.03 -6.70
C HIS A 70 6.14 -14.97 -6.77
N GLY A 71 4.96 -14.42 -7.03
CA GLY A 71 3.71 -15.18 -7.11
C GLY A 71 3.05 -15.42 -5.75
N ILE A 72 1.81 -15.92 -5.81
CA ILE A 72 0.92 -16.11 -4.65
C ILE A 72 0.94 -17.59 -4.21
N ASN A 73 2.00 -18.32 -4.49
CA ASN A 73 2.11 -19.73 -4.14
C ASN A 73 2.12 -19.92 -2.62
N GLY A 74 1.10 -20.58 -2.08
CA GLY A 74 0.95 -20.85 -0.65
C GLY A 74 -0.08 -20.00 0.08
N PHE A 75 -0.63 -18.96 -0.54
CA PHE A 75 -1.76 -18.22 0.02
C PHE A 75 -3.09 -18.94 -0.23
N GLY A 76 -3.97 -18.92 0.77
CA GLY A 76 -5.35 -19.40 0.61
C GLY A 76 -6.09 -18.53 -0.40
N VAL A 77 -6.18 -18.98 -1.65
CA VAL A 77 -6.82 -18.26 -2.76
C VAL A 77 -8.25 -17.82 -2.42
N ASN A 78 -8.94 -18.58 -1.57
CA ASN A 78 -10.32 -18.33 -1.19
C ASN A 78 -10.54 -16.96 -0.51
N GLU A 79 -9.56 -16.45 0.23
CA GLU A 79 -9.67 -15.16 0.93
C GLU A 79 -9.65 -13.97 -0.02
N TYR A 80 -9.05 -14.14 -1.20
CA TYR A 80 -8.89 -13.08 -2.20
C TYR A 80 -9.98 -13.07 -3.28
N VAL A 81 -10.83 -14.10 -3.33
CA VAL A 81 -11.89 -14.20 -4.35
C VAL A 81 -12.91 -13.07 -4.20
N LEU A 82 -13.38 -12.82 -2.99
CA LEU A 82 -14.36 -11.75 -2.76
C LEU A 82 -13.82 -10.35 -3.04
N PRO A 83 -12.65 -9.96 -2.50
CA PRO A 83 -12.02 -8.67 -2.85
C PRO A 83 -11.74 -8.53 -4.35
N GLY A 84 -11.27 -9.58 -5.00
CA GLY A 84 -11.05 -9.61 -6.45
C GLY A 84 -12.33 -9.40 -7.25
N LEU A 85 -13.44 -10.03 -6.84
CA LEU A 85 -14.74 -9.83 -7.46
C LEU A 85 -15.21 -8.38 -7.32
N ILE A 86 -15.06 -7.80 -6.13
CA ILE A 86 -15.42 -6.39 -5.87
C ILE A 86 -14.61 -5.46 -6.77
N LEU A 87 -13.30 -5.69 -6.89
CA LEU A 87 -12.44 -4.91 -7.78
C LEU A 87 -12.86 -5.05 -9.26
N PHE A 88 -13.20 -6.26 -9.69
CA PHE A 88 -13.70 -6.52 -11.05
C PHE A 88 -15.00 -5.76 -11.33
N LEU A 89 -15.98 -5.83 -10.44
CA LEU A 89 -17.24 -5.09 -10.55
C LEU A 89 -17.00 -3.56 -10.55
N TYR A 90 -16.06 -3.09 -9.74
CA TYR A 90 -15.65 -1.70 -9.75
C TYR A 90 -15.09 -1.30 -11.13
N PHE A 91 -14.22 -2.09 -11.75
CA PHE A 91 -13.68 -1.80 -13.08
C PHE A 91 -14.77 -1.76 -14.14
N LEU A 92 -15.74 -2.68 -14.09
CA LEU A 92 -16.89 -2.64 -15.00
C LEU A 92 -17.70 -1.35 -14.82
N SER A 93 -17.90 -0.90 -13.58
CA SER A 93 -18.60 0.37 -13.32
C SER A 93 -17.85 1.58 -13.84
N CYS A 94 -16.51 1.61 -13.73
CA CYS A 94 -15.66 2.67 -14.29
C CYS A 94 -15.78 2.75 -15.82
N ILE A 95 -15.77 1.60 -16.49
CA ILE A 95 -15.97 1.50 -17.94
C ILE A 95 -17.38 2.00 -18.31
N ALA A 96 -18.41 1.56 -17.60
CA ALA A 96 -19.79 1.99 -17.85
C ALA A 96 -19.97 3.52 -17.71
N ILE A 97 -19.40 4.12 -16.65
CA ILE A 97 -19.40 5.58 -16.45
C ILE A 97 -18.71 6.29 -17.61
N THR A 98 -17.55 5.79 -18.04
CA THR A 98 -16.78 6.39 -19.14
C THR A 98 -17.55 6.30 -20.47
N LEU A 99 -18.20 5.17 -20.74
CA LEU A 99 -19.04 5.00 -21.92
C LEU A 99 -20.28 5.92 -21.89
N PHE A 100 -20.89 6.07 -20.72
CA PHE A 100 -22.00 7.00 -20.53
C PHE A 100 -21.57 8.45 -20.80
N LEU A 101 -20.45 8.90 -20.23
CA LEU A 101 -19.89 10.22 -20.49
C LEU A 101 -19.52 10.40 -21.96
N ASN A 102 -18.96 9.38 -22.60
CA ASN A 102 -18.62 9.41 -24.01
C ASN A 102 -19.85 9.65 -24.91
N LYS A 103 -21.00 9.08 -24.59
CA LYS A 103 -22.25 9.32 -25.31
C LYS A 103 -22.84 10.71 -25.07
N ARG A 104 -22.65 11.25 -23.85
CA ARG A 104 -23.19 12.54 -23.45
C ARG A 104 -22.40 13.73 -23.98
N ILE A 105 -21.06 13.59 -24.04
CA ILE A 105 -20.15 14.67 -24.42
C ILE A 105 -19.87 14.62 -25.93
N TYR A 106 -20.08 15.71 -26.64
CA TYR A 106 -19.77 15.85 -28.05
C TYR A 106 -18.43 16.58 -28.26
N ILE A 107 -17.78 16.34 -29.39
CA ILE A 107 -16.57 17.07 -29.78
C ILE A 107 -17.00 18.46 -30.27
N ASP A 108 -16.40 19.49 -29.71
CA ASP A 108 -16.55 20.85 -30.18
C ASP A 108 -15.37 21.25 -31.09
N THR A 109 -15.67 21.71 -32.28
CA THR A 109 -14.65 22.22 -33.21
C THR A 109 -14.17 23.63 -32.83
N LYS A 110 -14.94 24.36 -32.01
CA LYS A 110 -14.53 25.65 -31.46
C LYS A 110 -13.74 25.42 -30.18
N LYS A 111 -12.47 25.82 -30.19
CA LYS A 111 -11.58 25.70 -29.01
C LYS A 111 -12.14 26.53 -27.84
N ASN A 112 -12.60 25.86 -26.80
CA ASN A 112 -12.88 26.49 -25.52
C ASN A 112 -11.75 26.18 -24.54
N LEU A 113 -10.61 26.86 -24.73
CA LEU A 113 -9.37 26.61 -23.98
C LEU A 113 -9.56 26.71 -22.46
N VAL A 114 -10.43 27.58 -21.99
CA VAL A 114 -10.63 27.79 -20.55
C VAL A 114 -11.24 26.54 -19.89
N SER A 115 -12.30 25.98 -20.49
CA SER A 115 -12.95 24.79 -19.94
C SER A 115 -12.01 23.57 -19.95
N ASP A 116 -11.25 23.40 -21.04
CA ASP A 116 -10.28 22.32 -21.18
C ASP A 116 -9.17 22.41 -20.14
N ILE A 117 -8.64 23.62 -19.89
CA ILE A 117 -7.61 23.87 -18.86
C ILE A 117 -8.15 23.57 -17.46
N ILE A 118 -9.37 24.00 -17.13
CA ILE A 118 -9.97 23.74 -15.82
C ILE A 118 -10.12 22.24 -15.58
N ILE A 119 -10.65 21.49 -16.55
CA ILE A 119 -10.84 20.05 -16.41
C ILE A 119 -9.48 19.34 -16.29
N LEU A 120 -8.50 19.73 -17.12
CA LEU A 120 -7.14 19.19 -17.06
C LEU A 120 -6.53 19.42 -15.67
N PHE A 121 -6.64 20.62 -15.14
CA PHE A 121 -6.13 20.97 -13.83
C PHE A 121 -6.75 20.12 -12.72
N ILE A 122 -8.08 19.97 -12.70
CA ILE A 122 -8.78 19.16 -11.70
C ILE A 122 -8.39 17.66 -11.80
N THR A 123 -8.30 17.14 -13.03
CA THR A 123 -7.91 15.72 -13.22
C THR A 123 -6.45 15.45 -12.84
N CYS A 124 -5.54 16.40 -13.11
CA CYS A 124 -4.15 16.30 -12.67
C CYS A 124 -4.04 16.40 -11.14
N LEU A 125 -4.82 17.26 -10.50
CA LEU A 125 -4.88 17.33 -9.04
C LEU A 125 -5.32 15.99 -8.43
N ALA A 126 -6.32 15.34 -9.01
CA ALA A 126 -6.79 14.04 -8.55
C ALA A 126 -5.67 12.98 -8.58
N LEU A 127 -4.83 12.98 -9.62
CA LEU A 127 -3.66 12.10 -9.72
C LEU A 127 -2.59 12.45 -8.67
N LEU A 128 -2.26 13.73 -8.51
CA LEU A 128 -1.22 14.17 -7.58
C LEU A 128 -1.54 13.82 -6.12
N PHE A 129 -2.81 13.89 -5.75
CA PHE A 129 -3.27 13.53 -4.39
C PHE A 129 -3.52 12.04 -4.22
N ASN A 130 -3.34 11.21 -5.27
CA ASN A 130 -3.51 9.77 -5.13
C ASN A 130 -2.38 9.16 -4.30
N PRO A 131 -2.68 8.49 -3.17
CA PRO A 131 -1.66 7.96 -2.28
C PRO A 131 -0.82 6.85 -2.93
N LEU A 132 -1.30 6.16 -3.96
CA LEU A 132 -0.52 5.16 -4.70
C LEU A 132 0.77 5.72 -5.28
N LEU A 133 0.75 6.97 -5.76
CA LEU A 133 1.95 7.61 -6.30
C LEU A 133 3.00 7.86 -5.20
N ASN A 134 2.56 8.21 -4.00
CA ASN A 134 3.45 8.40 -2.85
C ASN A 134 4.05 7.07 -2.39
N ASP A 135 3.25 6.01 -2.36
CA ASP A 135 3.71 4.66 -1.98
C ASP A 135 4.75 4.13 -2.99
N ILE A 136 4.47 4.26 -4.30
CA ILE A 136 5.43 3.91 -5.36
C ILE A 136 6.72 4.72 -5.20
N LYS A 137 6.60 6.03 -4.98
CA LYS A 137 7.77 6.89 -4.77
C LYS A 137 8.59 6.45 -3.56
N SER A 138 7.96 6.10 -2.44
CA SER A 138 8.66 5.63 -1.24
C SER A 138 9.41 4.32 -1.49
N ILE A 139 8.84 3.38 -2.25
CA ILE A 139 9.48 2.09 -2.55
C ILE A 139 10.70 2.26 -3.46
N PHE A 140 10.57 3.09 -4.51
CA PHE A 140 11.61 3.18 -5.54
C PHE A 140 12.65 4.29 -5.31
N PHE A 141 12.32 5.32 -4.52
CA PHE A 141 13.15 6.50 -4.34
C PHE A 141 13.57 6.78 -2.89
N SER A 142 13.02 6.06 -1.89
CA SER A 142 13.57 6.13 -0.53
C SER A 142 14.94 5.45 -0.55
N SER A 143 15.99 6.25 -0.49
CA SER A 143 17.33 5.73 -0.32
C SER A 143 17.39 5.02 1.03
N SER A 144 17.82 3.77 1.03
CA SER A 144 18.05 2.93 2.22
C SER A 144 19.13 3.49 3.17
N THR A 145 19.65 4.67 2.89
CA THR A 145 20.74 5.29 3.64
C THR A 145 20.33 5.84 5.00
N ASP A 146 19.08 6.29 5.16
CA ASP A 146 18.65 6.91 6.42
C ASP A 146 18.38 5.89 7.52
N SER A 147 17.91 4.70 7.18
CA SER A 147 17.64 3.63 8.16
C SER A 147 18.92 3.01 8.76
N TYR A 148 20.02 2.99 8.01
CA TYR A 148 21.29 2.44 8.50
C TYR A 148 22.02 3.41 9.42
N SER A 149 21.90 4.71 9.23
CA SER A 149 22.52 5.71 10.12
C SER A 149 21.81 5.74 11.49
N GLU A 150 20.48 5.68 11.52
CA GLU A 150 19.72 5.59 12.75
C GLU A 150 19.97 4.28 13.51
N MET A 151 20.07 3.14 12.80
CA MET A 151 20.40 1.85 13.44
C MET A 151 21.78 1.85 14.10
N ASN A 152 22.78 2.52 13.51
CA ASN A 152 24.12 2.59 14.11
C ASN A 152 24.15 3.32 15.44
N ASP A 153 23.25 4.28 15.69
CA ASP A 153 23.15 4.98 16.96
C ASP A 153 22.58 4.11 18.09
N PHE A 154 21.84 3.05 17.74
CA PHE A 154 21.32 2.06 18.69
C PHE A 154 22.30 0.92 18.98
N TYR A 155 23.28 0.66 18.10
CA TYR A 155 24.32 -0.36 18.30
C TYR A 155 25.48 0.17 19.14
N ASN A 156 25.22 0.46 20.40
CA ASN A 156 26.26 0.85 21.36
C ASN A 156 27.12 -0.34 21.83
N LYS A 157 28.11 -0.67 21.09
CA LYS A 157 29.22 -1.61 21.31
C LYS A 157 29.04 -2.98 20.65
N PRO A 158 29.96 -3.33 19.73
CA PRO A 158 30.05 -4.71 19.27
C PRO A 158 30.37 -5.63 20.45
N ILE A 159 29.59 -6.70 20.57
CA ILE A 159 29.93 -7.79 21.50
C ILE A 159 31.22 -8.42 20.97
N THR A 160 32.34 -8.17 21.64
CA THR A 160 33.60 -8.77 21.30
C THR A 160 33.57 -10.22 21.79
N PHE A 161 33.48 -11.16 20.86
CA PHE A 161 33.64 -12.56 21.17
C PHE A 161 35.12 -12.87 21.41
N THR A 162 35.43 -13.49 22.56
CA THR A 162 36.80 -13.95 22.89
C THR A 162 37.27 -15.14 22.07
N LYS A 163 36.34 -15.85 21.43
CA LYS A 163 36.58 -16.92 20.46
C LYS A 163 35.74 -16.71 19.23
N LYS A 164 36.37 -16.88 18.06
CA LYS A 164 35.63 -16.88 16.79
C LYS A 164 34.74 -18.14 16.76
N PRO A 165 33.41 -18.02 16.58
CA PRO A 165 32.52 -19.17 16.51
C PRO A 165 32.79 -19.95 15.23
N ASP A 166 32.79 -21.28 15.33
CA ASP A 166 32.97 -22.17 14.17
C ASP A 166 31.74 -22.19 13.27
N SER A 167 30.54 -21.96 13.86
CA SER A 167 29.27 -21.96 13.15
C SER A 167 28.25 -21.02 13.84
N ILE A 168 27.39 -20.37 13.06
CA ILE A 168 26.27 -19.59 13.55
C ILE A 168 24.98 -20.23 13.00
N ILE A 169 24.05 -20.53 13.90
CA ILE A 169 22.73 -21.05 13.54
C ILE A 169 21.69 -19.97 13.82
N PHE A 170 20.97 -19.54 12.78
CA PHE A 170 19.81 -18.67 12.92
C PHE A 170 18.55 -19.51 12.91
N LEU A 171 17.78 -19.46 14.00
CA LEU A 171 16.51 -20.16 14.12
C LEU A 171 15.37 -19.13 14.16
N TYR A 172 14.61 -19.06 13.08
CA TYR A 172 13.40 -18.24 12.99
C TYR A 172 12.20 -19.09 13.40
N LEU A 173 11.56 -18.70 14.50
CA LEU A 173 10.34 -19.33 15.00
C LEU A 173 9.18 -18.39 14.65
N GLU A 174 8.62 -18.55 13.48
CA GLU A 174 7.47 -17.77 13.01
C GLU A 174 6.26 -18.03 13.90
N GLN A 175 5.53 -16.99 14.28
CA GLN A 175 4.35 -17.02 15.15
C GLN A 175 4.61 -17.52 16.58
N LEU A 176 5.87 -17.68 17.00
CA LEU A 176 6.17 -17.96 18.39
C LEU A 176 6.08 -16.68 19.23
N GLU A 177 5.01 -16.54 19.97
CA GLU A 177 4.83 -15.45 20.91
C GLU A 177 5.54 -15.76 22.24
N ARG A 178 6.02 -14.71 22.93
CA ARG A 178 6.65 -14.86 24.25
C ARG A 178 5.70 -15.46 25.29
N THR A 179 4.39 -15.29 25.10
CA THR A 179 3.34 -15.87 25.96
C THR A 179 3.46 -17.40 26.07
N TYR A 180 3.94 -18.09 25.03
CA TYR A 180 4.17 -19.54 25.08
C TYR A 180 5.35 -19.98 25.98
N LEU A 181 6.17 -19.02 26.41
CA LEU A 181 7.26 -19.24 27.37
C LEU A 181 6.81 -18.97 28.81
N ASP A 182 5.61 -18.46 29.02
CA ASP A 182 5.05 -18.17 30.33
C ASP A 182 4.42 -19.44 30.95
N GLU A 183 5.08 -19.98 31.95
CA GLU A 183 4.62 -21.18 32.64
C GLU A 183 3.36 -20.98 33.48
N THR A 184 2.98 -19.74 33.77
CA THR A 184 1.73 -19.46 34.47
C THR A 184 0.51 -19.64 33.57
N ILE A 185 0.70 -19.41 32.26
CA ILE A 185 -0.36 -19.52 31.25
C ILE A 185 -0.29 -20.92 30.59
N PHE A 186 0.91 -21.35 30.22
CA PHE A 186 1.17 -22.62 29.53
C PHE A 186 2.22 -23.46 30.27
N PRO A 187 1.84 -24.17 31.34
CA PRO A 187 2.79 -24.98 32.11
C PRO A 187 3.47 -26.03 31.27
N ASN A 188 4.79 -26.07 31.29
CA ASN A 188 5.64 -27.08 30.63
C ASN A 188 5.43 -27.22 29.12
N LEU A 189 4.97 -26.16 28.44
CA LEU A 189 4.76 -26.18 26.96
C LEU A 189 6.11 -26.16 26.22
N THR A 190 7.08 -25.35 26.66
CA THR A 190 8.36 -25.13 25.97
C THR A 190 9.56 -25.29 26.90
N PRO A 191 9.77 -26.45 27.57
CA PRO A 191 10.77 -26.59 28.62
C PRO A 191 12.21 -26.43 28.09
N ASN A 192 12.48 -26.83 26.84
CA ASN A 192 13.79 -26.70 26.23
C ASN A 192 14.14 -25.24 25.88
N LEU A 193 13.17 -24.46 25.35
CA LEU A 193 13.38 -23.04 25.10
C LEU A 193 13.57 -22.26 26.41
N LYS A 194 12.81 -22.59 27.43
CA LYS A 194 12.96 -22.01 28.77
C LYS A 194 14.33 -22.30 29.37
N ARG A 195 14.84 -23.52 29.20
CA ARG A 195 16.19 -23.90 29.63
C ARG A 195 17.29 -23.16 28.86
N LEU A 196 17.06 -22.93 27.55
CA LEU A 196 17.98 -22.16 26.71
C LEU A 196 17.98 -20.70 27.12
N GLU A 197 16.81 -20.09 27.34
CA GLU A 197 16.65 -18.72 27.82
C GLU A 197 17.43 -18.43 29.10
N LYS A 198 17.42 -19.36 30.06
CA LYS A 198 18.20 -19.24 31.33
C LYS A 198 19.71 -19.24 31.13
N LYS A 199 20.22 -19.76 30.02
CA LYS A 199 21.66 -19.90 29.70
C LYS A 199 22.15 -18.90 28.66
N ALA A 200 21.26 -18.18 28.01
CA ALA A 200 21.54 -17.27 26.91
C ALA A 200 21.22 -15.82 27.28
N ILE A 201 21.59 -14.89 26.41
CA ILE A 201 21.16 -13.51 26.51
C ILE A 201 19.74 -13.44 25.94
N SER A 202 18.77 -13.02 26.76
CA SER A 202 17.38 -12.86 26.36
C SER A 202 17.01 -11.38 26.32
N PHE A 203 16.45 -10.95 25.21
CA PHE A 203 15.93 -9.60 25.03
C PHE A 203 14.42 -9.61 25.31
N THR A 204 14.00 -8.89 26.35
CA THR A 204 12.59 -8.88 26.80
C THR A 204 11.78 -7.71 26.29
N ASN A 205 12.44 -6.67 25.79
CA ASN A 205 11.82 -5.45 25.31
C ASN A 205 12.19 -5.21 23.84
N ILE A 206 11.72 -6.11 22.96
CA ILE A 206 11.87 -5.95 21.52
C ILE A 206 10.48 -5.65 20.96
N SER A 207 10.35 -4.52 20.28
CA SER A 207 9.18 -4.18 19.47
C SER A 207 9.56 -4.26 18.00
N SER A 208 8.69 -4.86 17.18
CA SER A 208 8.84 -4.78 15.73
C SER A 208 8.46 -3.39 15.26
N PRO A 209 9.32 -2.68 14.52
CA PRO A 209 8.95 -1.37 13.95
C PRO A 209 7.84 -1.47 12.90
N LEU A 210 7.52 -2.69 12.43
CA LEU A 210 6.45 -2.98 11.47
C LEU A 210 5.13 -3.37 12.14
N ALA A 211 5.11 -3.55 13.45
CA ALA A 211 3.88 -3.80 14.21
C ALA A 211 3.22 -2.48 14.63
N THR A 212 2.95 -1.61 13.69
CA THR A 212 1.96 -0.56 13.87
C THR A 212 0.63 -1.13 13.44
N ASN A 213 -0.12 -1.65 14.41
CA ASN A 213 -1.55 -1.89 14.27
C ASN A 213 -2.30 -0.60 13.92
#